data_00cb8e9495266a442a35934e191f30f7
#
_entry.id   00cb8e9495266a442a35934e191f30f7
#
_cell.length_a   1.000
_cell.length_b   1.000
_cell.length_c   1.000
_cell.angle_alpha   90.00
_cell.angle_beta   90.00
_cell.angle_gamma   90.00
#
_symmetry.space_group_name_H-M   'P 1'
#
loop_
_entity.id
_entity.type
_entity.pdbx_description
1 polymer ?
#
loop_
_entity_poly.entity_id
_entity_poly.type
_entity_poly.pdbx_seq_one_letter_code
_entity_poly.pdbx_strand_id
1 'polypeptide(L)'
;MSEAATNPRPKNSTLIRRFLPYMAKYRGVLAFDLFCAALTTLCDIALPSIMRTLTNTVSAAALTVETVLRLAALYFVLRIIDGAASYFMSGIGHIMGVHIETDMRRDAFDHLLRLDHTYYNNTKVGQIMGRITNDLFDVTEFAHHCPEEFFIAGIKIAASFVILCQASVPLTLVVFACVPLMGVVSVKLNRKLRERFRQQRFQIGELNATIEDSLLGQRVVKAFAAEDIEREKFAQGNRDFEQIKTLSYHAMAAFNTSTRLFDGLMYFVVILAGGLSLVYGAISAGDLVAYVLYVSTLIATIRRIVEFAEQFQRGMTGIERFAEIMDTPVTIADAPDAKPLVVKDGGIDFDDVSFEYPDDHNKVLRHVDLHIRPGENVALVGPSGGGKTTLCNLIPRFYDVTGGKILIDGQDVRGVTLHSLRGAIGVVQQDVYLFSGTVAENIAYGRPGATRAEIEEAARLAGADAFVRALKDGYDTYVGERGVKLSGGQKQRVAIAGVIAMRPRCIVLDEPTAMLDPHGREEVISTIERLNREMGITVVLITHHMTEAIRAQRVIVMDAGRILADGTPKEVFPQVELLESVGLTVPATTKVLYALNQVGFDLPLDALSTEECAQVLLAAIGAKT
;
A
#
# COMPACT_ATOMS: atom_id res chain seq x y z
N MET A 1 -16.41 -2.72 -14.10
CA MET A 1 -15.75 -1.44 -14.42
C MET A 1 -16.73 -0.35 -14.02
N SER A 2 -16.67 0.07 -12.74
CA SER A 2 -17.43 1.21 -12.21
C SER A 2 -16.78 2.48 -12.72
N GLU A 3 -17.54 3.39 -13.28
CA GLU A 3 -17.13 4.76 -13.57
C GLU A 3 -16.66 5.42 -12.27
N ALA A 4 -15.37 5.36 -12.02
CA ALA A 4 -14.75 6.24 -11.05
C ALA A 4 -15.01 7.66 -11.55
N ALA A 5 -15.85 8.39 -10.84
CA ALA A 5 -16.10 9.79 -11.08
C ALA A 5 -14.74 10.49 -11.23
N THR A 6 -14.43 10.95 -12.44
CA THR A 6 -13.19 11.66 -12.76
C THR A 6 -13.23 13.00 -12.05
N ASN A 7 -12.84 13.01 -10.79
CA ASN A 7 -12.50 14.25 -10.11
C ASN A 7 -11.44 14.94 -10.97
N PRO A 8 -11.61 16.20 -11.38
CA PRO A 8 -10.62 16.89 -12.19
C PRO A 8 -9.29 16.90 -11.44
N ARG A 9 -8.22 16.44 -12.12
CA ARG A 9 -6.89 16.40 -11.54
C ARG A 9 -6.56 17.70 -10.83
N PRO A 10 -6.09 17.66 -9.58
CA PRO A 10 -5.76 18.86 -8.83
C PRO A 10 -4.69 19.66 -9.58
N LYS A 11 -4.81 20.99 -9.57
CA LYS A 11 -3.81 21.87 -10.22
C LYS A 11 -2.46 21.68 -9.55
N ASN A 12 -1.38 21.70 -10.32
CA ASN A 12 -0.01 21.59 -9.80
C ASN A 12 0.26 22.57 -8.63
N SER A 13 -0.29 23.77 -8.68
CA SER A 13 -0.16 24.76 -7.60
C SER A 13 -0.75 24.28 -6.26
N THR A 14 -1.83 23.51 -6.29
CA THR A 14 -2.45 22.92 -5.09
C THR A 14 -1.57 21.80 -4.53
N LEU A 15 -1.02 20.96 -5.40
CA LEU A 15 -0.12 19.88 -5.00
C LEU A 15 1.18 20.42 -4.39
N ILE A 16 1.80 21.43 -5.03
CA ILE A 16 2.99 22.10 -4.50
C ILE A 16 2.71 22.71 -3.13
N ARG A 17 1.54 23.36 -2.95
CA ARG A 17 1.16 23.95 -1.66
C ARG A 17 1.06 22.90 -0.54
N ARG A 18 0.64 21.69 -0.84
CA ARG A 18 0.58 20.56 0.10
C ARG A 18 1.96 20.01 0.44
N PHE A 19 2.85 20.01 -0.53
CA PHE A 19 4.23 19.56 -0.36
C PHE A 19 5.11 20.58 0.38
N LEU A 20 4.80 21.87 0.24
CA LEU A 20 5.60 22.96 0.80
C LEU A 20 5.92 22.85 2.31
N PRO A 21 5.01 22.37 3.19
CA PRO A 21 5.32 22.19 4.61
C PRO A 21 6.52 21.27 4.88
N TYR A 22 6.68 20.20 4.10
CA TYR A 22 7.80 19.27 4.21
C TYR A 22 9.13 19.95 3.80
N MET A 23 9.13 20.75 2.72
CA MET A 23 10.30 21.54 2.32
C MET A 23 10.62 22.65 3.33
N ALA A 24 9.62 23.33 3.86
CA ALA A 24 9.79 24.47 4.76
C ALA A 24 10.54 24.10 6.05
N LYS A 25 10.45 22.86 6.49
CA LYS A 25 11.19 22.32 7.64
C LYS A 25 12.71 22.41 7.40
N TYR A 26 13.15 22.28 6.16
CA TYR A 26 14.57 22.24 5.75
C TYR A 26 15.01 23.50 4.98
N ARG A 27 14.26 24.61 5.09
CA ARG A 27 14.48 25.86 4.33
C ARG A 27 15.90 26.40 4.41
N GLY A 28 16.62 26.21 5.52
CA GLY A 28 17.99 26.67 5.69
C GLY A 28 18.98 25.89 4.82
N VAL A 29 18.81 24.57 4.75
CA VAL A 29 19.62 23.70 3.88
C VAL A 29 19.33 24.02 2.41
N LEU A 30 18.06 24.14 2.03
CA LEU A 30 17.65 24.51 0.67
C LEU A 30 18.21 25.87 0.22
N ALA A 31 18.16 26.87 1.11
CA ALA A 31 18.71 28.20 0.79
C ALA A 31 20.24 28.17 0.56
N PHE A 32 20.94 27.38 1.38
CA PHE A 32 22.39 27.22 1.23
C PHE A 32 22.75 26.38 0.01
N ASP A 33 21.94 25.37 -0.32
CA ASP A 33 22.05 24.56 -1.53
C ASP A 33 21.93 25.44 -2.80
N LEU A 34 20.89 26.26 -2.88
CA LEU A 34 20.72 27.24 -3.96
C LEU A 34 21.86 28.28 -4.01
N PHE A 35 22.43 28.67 -2.87
CA PHE A 35 23.63 29.52 -2.84
C PHE A 35 24.84 28.80 -3.44
N CYS A 36 25.07 27.54 -3.08
CA CYS A 36 26.12 26.71 -3.67
C CYS A 36 25.90 26.53 -5.18
N ALA A 37 24.63 26.29 -5.61
CA ALA A 37 24.26 26.20 -7.02
C ALA A 37 24.56 27.50 -7.81
N ALA A 38 24.32 28.67 -7.22
CA ALA A 38 24.72 29.93 -7.80
C ALA A 38 26.24 30.04 -7.92
N LEU A 39 26.96 29.61 -6.88
CA LEU A 39 28.42 29.70 -6.82
C LEU A 39 29.09 28.78 -7.86
N THR A 40 28.68 27.53 -7.96
CA THR A 40 29.15 26.58 -9.01
C THR A 40 28.85 27.12 -10.40
N THR A 41 27.66 27.70 -10.58
CA THR A 41 27.27 28.32 -11.86
C THR A 41 28.18 29.49 -12.23
N LEU A 42 28.52 30.37 -11.28
CA LEU A 42 29.46 31.48 -11.50
C LEU A 42 30.87 30.99 -11.85
N CYS A 43 31.32 29.91 -11.19
CA CYS A 43 32.61 29.28 -11.51
C CYS A 43 32.64 28.72 -12.94
N ASP A 44 31.57 28.08 -13.39
CA ASP A 44 31.44 27.54 -14.75
C ASP A 44 31.44 28.65 -15.82
N ILE A 45 30.76 29.77 -15.56
CA ILE A 45 30.66 30.91 -16.48
C ILE A 45 32.00 31.65 -16.57
N ALA A 46 32.86 31.57 -15.55
CA ALA A 46 34.16 32.23 -15.53
C ALA A 46 35.15 31.68 -16.56
N LEU A 47 35.13 30.38 -16.88
CA LEU A 47 36.07 29.75 -17.81
C LEU A 47 36.03 30.36 -19.22
N PRO A 48 34.86 30.52 -19.89
CA PRO A 48 34.83 31.21 -21.19
C PRO A 48 35.37 32.64 -21.14
N SER A 49 35.12 33.38 -20.05
CA SER A 49 35.61 34.73 -19.87
C SER A 49 37.14 34.77 -19.68
N ILE A 50 37.71 33.82 -18.95
CA ILE A 50 39.17 33.67 -18.81
C ILE A 50 39.81 33.35 -20.17
N MET A 51 39.24 32.44 -20.93
CA MET A 51 39.73 32.08 -22.27
C MET A 51 39.63 33.25 -23.26
N ARG A 52 38.54 34.03 -23.19
CA ARG A 52 38.41 35.28 -23.94
C ARG A 52 39.56 36.25 -23.66
N THR A 53 39.84 36.49 -22.37
CA THR A 53 40.90 37.38 -21.92
C THR A 53 42.28 36.91 -22.39
N LEU A 54 42.56 35.62 -22.21
CA LEU A 54 43.82 35.01 -22.62
C LEU A 54 44.04 35.15 -24.14
N THR A 55 43.04 34.79 -24.95
CA THR A 55 43.11 34.86 -26.42
C THR A 55 43.30 36.30 -26.90
N ASN A 56 42.58 37.26 -26.32
CA ASN A 56 42.75 38.68 -26.69
C ASN A 56 44.12 39.23 -26.32
N THR A 57 44.67 38.79 -25.18
CA THR A 57 46.02 39.20 -24.77
C THR A 57 47.11 38.62 -25.69
N VAL A 58 46.92 37.41 -26.19
CA VAL A 58 47.77 36.80 -27.23
C VAL A 58 47.69 37.61 -28.53
N SER A 59 46.48 37.90 -28.99
CA SER A 59 46.27 38.66 -30.25
C SER A 59 46.84 40.05 -30.21
N ALA A 60 46.91 40.67 -29.03
CA ALA A 60 47.54 42.00 -28.81
C ALA A 60 49.07 41.94 -28.62
N ALA A 61 49.68 40.74 -28.74
CA ALA A 61 51.10 40.51 -28.43
C ALA A 61 51.54 40.97 -27.01
N ALA A 62 50.61 41.05 -26.07
CA ALA A 62 50.80 41.53 -24.70
C ALA A 62 50.81 40.41 -23.65
N LEU A 63 50.89 39.14 -24.08
CA LEU A 63 50.85 38.00 -23.17
C LEU A 63 52.17 37.88 -22.39
N THR A 64 52.08 37.95 -21.07
CA THR A 64 53.21 37.75 -20.15
C THR A 64 53.00 36.46 -19.33
N VAL A 65 54.12 35.88 -18.86
CA VAL A 65 54.09 34.73 -17.94
C VAL A 65 53.26 35.05 -16.70
N GLU A 66 53.38 36.28 -16.19
CA GLU A 66 52.61 36.73 -15.03
C GLU A 66 51.10 36.71 -15.29
N THR A 67 50.64 37.16 -16.46
CA THR A 67 49.22 37.14 -16.84
C THR A 67 48.70 35.69 -16.91
N VAL A 68 49.47 34.79 -17.50
CA VAL A 68 49.09 33.34 -17.55
C VAL A 68 48.99 32.77 -16.15
N LEU A 69 49.98 33.01 -15.29
CA LEU A 69 49.96 32.49 -13.91
C LEU A 69 48.81 33.09 -13.08
N ARG A 70 48.47 34.37 -13.23
CA ARG A 70 47.35 35.02 -12.55
C ARG A 70 46.02 34.39 -13.00
N LEU A 71 45.80 34.22 -14.29
CA LEU A 71 44.56 33.59 -14.83
C LEU A 71 44.45 32.12 -14.44
N ALA A 72 45.58 31.39 -14.46
CA ALA A 72 45.61 29.99 -14.02
C ALA A 72 45.33 29.87 -12.52
N ALA A 73 45.92 30.73 -11.70
CA ALA A 73 45.65 30.74 -10.25
C ALA A 73 44.21 31.11 -9.94
N LEU A 74 43.64 32.11 -10.63
CA LEU A 74 42.22 32.44 -10.51
C LEU A 74 41.33 31.25 -10.85
N TYR A 75 41.56 30.59 -11.98
CA TYR A 75 40.80 29.41 -12.38
C TYR A 75 40.92 28.27 -11.38
N PHE A 76 42.13 28.02 -10.86
CA PHE A 76 42.36 26.99 -9.85
C PHE A 76 41.59 27.26 -8.55
N VAL A 77 41.60 28.50 -8.06
CA VAL A 77 40.81 28.89 -6.87
C VAL A 77 39.30 28.70 -7.11
N LEU A 78 38.81 29.14 -8.29
CA LEU A 78 37.41 28.93 -8.65
C LEU A 78 37.05 27.45 -8.67
N ARG A 79 37.94 26.56 -9.16
CA ARG A 79 37.70 25.12 -9.16
C ARG A 79 37.69 24.47 -7.77
N ILE A 80 38.49 25.01 -6.83
CA ILE A 80 38.42 24.57 -5.43
C ILE A 80 37.06 24.96 -4.81
N ILE A 81 36.62 26.20 -5.06
CA ILE A 81 35.32 26.70 -4.57
C ILE A 81 34.17 25.88 -5.17
N ASP A 82 34.22 25.65 -6.49
CA ASP A 82 33.26 24.82 -7.21
C ASP A 82 33.18 23.40 -6.64
N GLY A 83 34.32 22.76 -6.41
CA GLY A 83 34.39 21.43 -5.80
C GLY A 83 33.80 21.38 -4.39
N ALA A 84 34.08 22.38 -3.56
CA ALA A 84 33.52 22.47 -2.21
C ALA A 84 31.99 22.68 -2.23
N ALA A 85 31.50 23.57 -3.10
CA ALA A 85 30.07 23.81 -3.28
C ALA A 85 29.35 22.59 -3.85
N SER A 86 29.93 21.93 -4.86
CA SER A 86 29.42 20.70 -5.45
C SER A 86 29.36 19.54 -4.45
N TYR A 87 30.38 19.43 -3.57
CA TYR A 87 30.37 18.45 -2.49
C TYR A 87 29.18 18.67 -1.54
N PHE A 88 28.88 19.92 -1.18
CA PHE A 88 27.72 20.23 -0.33
C PHE A 88 26.42 19.88 -1.03
N MET A 89 26.23 20.27 -2.29
CA MET A 89 25.01 19.97 -3.08
C MET A 89 24.81 18.47 -3.21
N SER A 90 25.83 17.72 -3.64
CA SER A 90 25.76 16.27 -3.81
C SER A 90 25.63 15.48 -2.50
N GLY A 91 26.11 16.03 -1.38
CA GLY A 91 26.02 15.40 -0.07
C GLY A 91 24.79 15.85 0.72
N ILE A 92 24.84 17.08 1.21
CA ILE A 92 23.85 17.60 2.18
C ILE A 92 22.51 17.89 1.50
N GLY A 93 22.52 18.35 0.23
CA GLY A 93 21.29 18.51 -0.56
C GLY A 93 20.51 17.19 -0.69
N HIS A 94 21.19 16.11 -1.06
CA HIS A 94 20.55 14.78 -1.14
C HIS A 94 20.07 14.25 0.23
N ILE A 95 20.87 14.47 1.30
CA ILE A 95 20.45 14.10 2.67
C ILE A 95 19.18 14.84 3.08
N MET A 96 19.01 16.11 2.69
CA MET A 96 17.76 16.84 2.89
C MET A 96 16.58 16.10 2.21
N GLY A 97 16.77 15.64 0.98
CA GLY A 97 15.77 14.85 0.26
C GLY A 97 15.38 13.58 1.04
N VAL A 98 16.36 12.81 1.54
CA VAL A 98 16.13 11.61 2.37
C VAL A 98 15.31 11.94 3.61
N HIS A 99 15.57 13.06 4.27
CA HIS A 99 14.78 13.47 5.44
C HIS A 99 13.32 13.81 5.07
N ILE A 100 13.11 14.51 3.96
CA ILE A 100 11.75 14.82 3.45
C ILE A 100 11.00 13.52 3.15
N GLU A 101 11.63 12.59 2.45
CA GLU A 101 11.06 11.27 2.13
C GLU A 101 10.68 10.49 3.39
N THR A 102 11.57 10.49 4.39
CA THR A 102 11.35 9.79 5.65
C THR A 102 10.17 10.37 6.43
N ASP A 103 10.06 11.72 6.47
CA ASP A 103 8.92 12.39 7.11
C ASP A 103 7.61 12.06 6.39
N MET A 104 7.58 12.15 5.05
CA MET A 104 6.39 11.81 4.25
C MET A 104 5.99 10.34 4.38
N ARG A 105 6.97 9.43 4.37
CA ARG A 105 6.72 7.98 4.52
C ARG A 105 6.13 7.68 5.89
N ARG A 106 6.63 8.31 6.95
CA ARG A 106 6.09 8.17 8.31
C ARG A 106 4.64 8.63 8.37
N ASP A 107 4.36 9.84 7.88
CA ASP A 107 3.01 10.40 7.90
C ASP A 107 2.03 9.55 7.10
N ALA A 108 2.46 9.05 5.91
CA ALA A 108 1.65 8.15 5.11
C ALA A 108 1.38 6.82 5.83
N PHE A 109 2.39 6.22 6.46
CA PHE A 109 2.25 4.96 7.17
C PHE A 109 1.36 5.11 8.40
N ASP A 110 1.52 6.18 9.18
CA ASP A 110 0.67 6.49 10.33
C ASP A 110 -0.79 6.72 9.91
N HIS A 111 -1.01 7.35 8.75
CA HIS A 111 -2.34 7.54 8.20
C HIS A 111 -2.95 6.21 7.73
N LEU A 112 -2.19 5.41 6.99
CA LEU A 112 -2.62 4.08 6.53
C LEU A 112 -3.07 3.20 7.70
N LEU A 113 -2.35 3.18 8.82
CA LEU A 113 -2.74 2.39 10.00
C LEU A 113 -4.09 2.80 10.62
N ARG A 114 -4.61 4.00 10.30
CA ARG A 114 -5.91 4.50 10.77
C ARG A 114 -7.05 4.24 9.80
N LEU A 115 -6.74 3.90 8.54
CA LEU A 115 -7.78 3.63 7.54
C LEU A 115 -8.54 2.36 7.87
N ASP A 116 -9.80 2.31 7.47
CA ASP A 116 -10.71 1.19 7.69
C ASP A 116 -10.47 0.02 6.71
N HIS A 117 -11.16 -1.08 6.97
CA HIS A 117 -11.09 -2.28 6.14
C HIS A 117 -11.56 -2.06 4.69
N THR A 118 -12.49 -1.15 4.45
CA THR A 118 -13.02 -0.84 3.11
C THR A 118 -11.91 -0.38 2.17
N TYR A 119 -11.00 0.47 2.66
CA TYR A 119 -9.84 0.91 1.87
C TYR A 119 -8.95 -0.25 1.42
N TYR A 120 -8.66 -1.19 2.33
CA TYR A 120 -7.78 -2.34 2.04
C TYR A 120 -8.46 -3.40 1.17
N ASN A 121 -9.77 -3.55 1.24
CA ASN A 121 -10.52 -4.42 0.35
C ASN A 121 -10.49 -3.92 -1.10
N ASN A 122 -10.49 -2.59 -1.29
CA ASN A 122 -10.55 -1.94 -2.59
C ASN A 122 -9.17 -1.58 -3.17
N THR A 123 -8.11 -1.65 -2.37
CA THR A 123 -6.76 -1.22 -2.79
C THR A 123 -5.75 -2.36 -2.62
N LYS A 124 -5.09 -2.74 -3.70
CA LYS A 124 -4.05 -3.78 -3.63
C LYS A 124 -2.86 -3.31 -2.80
N VAL A 125 -2.42 -4.10 -1.83
CA VAL A 125 -1.28 -3.80 -0.95
C VAL A 125 -0.01 -3.46 -1.74
N GLY A 126 0.26 -4.15 -2.86
CA GLY A 126 1.39 -3.83 -3.73
C GLY A 126 1.34 -2.42 -4.34
N GLN A 127 0.14 -1.88 -4.60
CA GLN A 127 -0.01 -0.48 -5.04
C GLN A 127 0.31 0.50 -3.91
N ILE A 128 -0.15 0.22 -2.69
CA ILE A 128 0.17 1.03 -1.51
C ILE A 128 1.69 1.05 -1.28
N MET A 129 2.34 -0.12 -1.32
CA MET A 129 3.80 -0.23 -1.19
C MET A 129 4.52 0.61 -2.24
N GLY A 130 4.13 0.52 -3.52
CA GLY A 130 4.71 1.34 -4.59
C GLY A 130 4.57 2.84 -4.33
N ARG A 131 3.44 3.29 -3.78
CA ARG A 131 3.18 4.70 -3.45
C ARG A 131 4.06 5.23 -2.32
N ILE A 132 4.30 4.43 -1.27
CA ILE A 132 5.11 4.86 -0.10
C ILE A 132 6.61 4.59 -0.25
N THR A 133 7.02 3.92 -1.33
CA THR A 133 8.44 3.67 -1.66
C THR A 133 8.85 4.41 -2.93
N ASN A 134 8.47 3.90 -4.11
CA ASN A 134 8.94 4.41 -5.39
C ASN A 134 8.43 5.82 -5.71
N ASP A 135 7.14 6.10 -5.45
CA ASP A 135 6.59 7.43 -5.74
C ASP A 135 7.20 8.50 -4.81
N LEU A 136 7.50 8.17 -3.54
CA LEU A 136 8.17 9.09 -2.61
C LEU A 136 9.63 9.33 -2.99
N PHE A 137 10.33 8.35 -3.55
CA PHE A 137 11.65 8.56 -4.13
C PHE A 137 11.61 9.58 -5.27
N ASP A 138 10.65 9.47 -6.21
CA ASP A 138 10.47 10.47 -7.27
C ASP A 138 10.15 11.88 -6.71
N VAL A 139 9.43 11.96 -5.58
CA VAL A 139 9.17 13.23 -4.87
C VAL A 139 10.45 13.81 -4.27
N THR A 140 11.32 12.98 -3.70
CA THR A 140 12.62 13.39 -3.15
C THR A 140 13.51 13.98 -4.22
N GLU A 141 13.67 13.28 -5.33
CA GLU A 141 14.43 13.75 -6.49
C GLU A 141 13.88 15.06 -7.05
N PHE A 142 12.56 15.20 -7.08
CA PHE A 142 11.92 16.47 -7.44
C PHE A 142 12.26 17.58 -6.45
N ALA A 143 12.25 17.29 -5.14
CA ALA A 143 12.31 18.30 -4.08
C ALA A 143 13.59 19.13 -4.08
N HIS A 144 14.75 18.52 -4.37
CA HIS A 144 16.03 19.20 -4.38
C HIS A 144 16.55 19.46 -5.79
N HIS A 145 16.50 18.52 -6.70
CA HIS A 145 17.05 18.69 -8.04
C HIS A 145 16.27 19.68 -8.90
N CYS A 146 14.94 19.66 -8.90
CA CYS A 146 14.19 20.53 -9.80
C CYS A 146 14.37 22.03 -9.48
N PRO A 147 14.25 22.50 -8.22
CA PRO A 147 14.51 23.89 -7.89
C PRO A 147 15.95 24.32 -8.23
N GLU A 148 16.93 23.48 -7.91
CA GLU A 148 18.34 23.69 -8.14
C GLU A 148 18.65 23.85 -9.63
N GLU A 149 18.28 22.88 -10.45
CA GLU A 149 18.61 22.85 -11.89
C GLU A 149 17.89 23.95 -12.68
N PHE A 150 16.63 24.26 -12.35
CA PHE A 150 15.95 25.40 -12.97
C PHE A 150 16.59 26.74 -12.57
N PHE A 151 17.07 26.86 -11.34
CA PHE A 151 17.79 28.04 -10.86
C PHE A 151 19.14 28.18 -11.56
N ILE A 152 19.93 27.11 -11.64
CA ILE A 152 21.21 27.06 -12.38
C ILE A 152 20.99 27.45 -13.85
N ALA A 153 19.97 26.83 -14.50
CA ALA A 153 19.66 27.11 -15.90
C ALA A 153 19.29 28.57 -16.13
N GLY A 154 18.50 29.16 -15.24
CA GLY A 154 18.12 30.57 -15.29
C GLY A 154 19.35 31.50 -15.23
N ILE A 155 20.27 31.24 -14.28
CA ILE A 155 21.49 32.02 -14.14
C ILE A 155 22.41 31.84 -15.37
N LYS A 156 22.62 30.58 -15.83
CA LYS A 156 23.50 30.32 -17.00
C LYS A 156 22.98 31.00 -18.26
N ILE A 157 21.70 30.96 -18.55
CA ILE A 157 21.10 31.60 -19.72
C ILE A 157 21.22 33.13 -19.62
N ALA A 158 20.80 33.70 -18.47
CA ALA A 158 20.83 35.16 -18.28
C ALA A 158 22.27 35.74 -18.31
N ALA A 159 23.19 35.10 -17.59
CA ALA A 159 24.56 35.54 -17.54
C ALA A 159 25.28 35.40 -18.90
N SER A 160 25.08 34.27 -19.60
CA SER A 160 25.61 34.08 -20.96
C SER A 160 25.09 35.15 -21.93
N PHE A 161 23.80 35.50 -21.85
CA PHE A 161 23.21 36.56 -22.66
C PHE A 161 23.89 37.92 -22.39
N VAL A 162 23.99 38.31 -21.13
CA VAL A 162 24.58 39.58 -20.73
C VAL A 162 26.05 39.69 -21.16
N ILE A 163 26.85 38.63 -20.92
CA ILE A 163 28.27 38.61 -21.25
C ILE A 163 28.49 38.67 -22.76
N LEU A 164 27.72 37.89 -23.53
CA LEU A 164 27.82 37.88 -24.99
C LEU A 164 27.34 39.18 -25.64
N CYS A 165 26.33 39.84 -25.06
CA CYS A 165 25.91 41.19 -25.49
C CYS A 165 26.99 42.24 -25.32
N GLN A 166 27.92 42.10 -24.36
CA GLN A 166 29.08 43.02 -24.22
C GLN A 166 30.07 42.86 -25.38
N ALA A 167 30.13 41.72 -26.04
CA ALA A 167 30.96 41.50 -27.21
C ALA A 167 30.28 41.99 -28.50
N SER A 168 29.06 41.52 -28.78
CA SER A 168 28.25 41.94 -29.92
C SER A 168 26.76 41.64 -29.71
N VAL A 169 25.94 42.69 -29.62
CA VAL A 169 24.48 42.53 -29.48
C VAL A 169 23.85 41.85 -30.70
N PRO A 170 24.15 42.22 -31.97
CA PRO A 170 23.54 41.56 -33.13
C PRO A 170 23.86 40.08 -33.20
N LEU A 171 25.13 39.69 -32.97
CA LEU A 171 25.54 38.28 -33.00
C LEU A 171 24.87 37.49 -31.86
N THR A 172 24.77 38.04 -30.66
CA THR A 172 24.08 37.41 -29.52
C THR A 172 22.62 37.18 -29.83
N LEU A 173 21.91 38.15 -30.41
CA LEU A 173 20.51 38.00 -30.77
C LEU A 173 20.29 36.86 -31.82
N VAL A 174 21.19 36.74 -32.81
CA VAL A 174 21.14 35.68 -33.81
C VAL A 174 21.32 34.30 -33.15
N VAL A 175 22.30 34.15 -32.25
CA VAL A 175 22.54 32.88 -31.51
C VAL A 175 21.37 32.57 -30.60
N PHE A 176 20.87 33.56 -29.84
CA PHE A 176 19.76 33.34 -28.93
C PHE A 176 18.41 33.12 -29.64
N ALA A 177 18.22 33.54 -30.88
CA ALA A 177 17.05 33.21 -31.68
C ALA A 177 16.95 31.70 -31.99
N CYS A 178 18.06 30.97 -32.01
CA CYS A 178 18.08 29.53 -32.16
C CYS A 178 17.54 28.78 -30.90
N VAL A 179 17.69 29.37 -29.71
CA VAL A 179 17.30 28.75 -28.43
C VAL A 179 15.80 28.46 -28.34
N PRO A 180 14.87 29.42 -28.55
CA PRO A 180 13.45 29.14 -28.54
C PRO A 180 13.01 28.17 -29.65
N LEU A 181 13.62 28.25 -30.83
CA LEU A 181 13.35 27.30 -31.92
C LEU A 181 13.70 25.87 -31.51
N MET A 182 14.90 25.67 -30.95
CA MET A 182 15.32 24.37 -30.38
C MET A 182 14.34 23.91 -29.29
N GLY A 183 13.96 24.80 -28.38
CA GLY A 183 13.00 24.51 -27.30
C GLY A 183 11.66 24.01 -27.80
N VAL A 184 11.05 24.68 -28.77
CA VAL A 184 9.76 24.31 -29.37
C VAL A 184 9.84 22.91 -30.02
N VAL A 185 10.86 22.66 -30.83
CA VAL A 185 11.03 21.37 -31.51
C VAL A 185 11.30 20.26 -30.50
N SER A 186 12.18 20.49 -29.52
CA SER A 186 12.48 19.53 -28.45
C SER A 186 11.24 19.19 -27.64
N VAL A 187 10.43 20.15 -27.24
CA VAL A 187 9.16 19.91 -26.50
C VAL A 187 8.18 19.10 -27.35
N LYS A 188 8.03 19.42 -28.66
CA LYS A 188 7.12 18.71 -29.55
C LYS A 188 7.53 17.24 -29.73
N LEU A 189 8.81 17.00 -29.98
CA LEU A 189 9.33 15.63 -30.16
C LEU A 189 9.33 14.85 -28.84
N ASN A 190 9.66 15.49 -27.72
CA ASN A 190 9.62 14.87 -26.40
C ASN A 190 8.18 14.45 -26.01
N ARG A 191 7.16 15.25 -26.34
CA ARG A 191 5.75 14.83 -26.14
C ARG A 191 5.41 13.55 -26.88
N LYS A 192 5.85 13.43 -28.16
CA LYS A 192 5.65 12.22 -28.97
C LYS A 192 6.41 11.03 -28.37
N LEU A 193 7.65 11.24 -27.94
CA LEU A 193 8.47 10.23 -27.29
C LEU A 193 7.81 9.72 -26.00
N ARG A 194 7.36 10.62 -25.12
CA ARG A 194 6.65 10.27 -23.87
C ARG A 194 5.40 9.45 -24.12
N GLU A 195 4.61 9.80 -25.15
CA GLU A 195 3.41 9.04 -25.49
C GLU A 195 3.77 7.61 -25.88
N ARG A 196 4.83 7.40 -26.69
CA ARG A 196 5.31 6.06 -27.05
C ARG A 196 5.83 5.28 -25.85
N PHE A 197 6.58 5.90 -24.95
CA PHE A 197 7.03 5.24 -23.72
C PHE A 197 5.87 4.92 -22.78
N ARG A 198 4.81 5.74 -22.75
CA ARG A 198 3.60 5.43 -21.98
C ARG A 198 2.89 4.18 -22.51
N GLN A 199 2.74 4.08 -23.84
CA GLN A 199 2.17 2.90 -24.50
C GLN A 199 3.02 1.65 -24.22
N GLN A 200 4.33 1.77 -24.30
CA GLN A 200 5.26 0.67 -23.99
C GLN A 200 5.12 0.22 -22.51
N ARG A 201 5.01 1.14 -21.56
CA ARG A 201 4.80 0.80 -20.14
C ARG A 201 3.46 0.11 -19.88
N PHE A 202 2.42 0.54 -20.59
CA PHE A 202 1.14 -0.14 -20.52
C PHE A 202 1.24 -1.58 -21.03
N GLN A 203 1.82 -1.77 -22.21
CA GLN A 203 1.94 -3.09 -22.84
C GLN A 203 2.82 -4.06 -22.04
N ILE A 204 3.92 -3.60 -21.43
CA ILE A 204 4.71 -4.46 -20.55
C ILE A 204 3.95 -4.83 -19.29
N GLY A 205 3.06 -3.95 -18.79
CA GLY A 205 2.16 -4.25 -17.70
C GLY A 205 1.18 -5.39 -18.02
N GLU A 206 0.56 -5.35 -19.21
CA GLU A 206 -0.33 -6.42 -19.70
C GLU A 206 0.44 -7.74 -19.88
N LEU A 207 1.64 -7.69 -20.45
CA LEU A 207 2.48 -8.87 -20.60
C LEU A 207 2.88 -9.47 -19.26
N ASN A 208 3.26 -8.63 -18.28
CA ASN A 208 3.58 -9.08 -16.92
C ASN A 208 2.37 -9.74 -16.23
N ALA A 209 1.17 -9.17 -16.38
CA ALA A 209 -0.05 -9.77 -15.84
C ALA A 209 -0.32 -11.16 -16.46
N THR A 210 -0.11 -11.31 -17.78
CA THR A 210 -0.23 -12.62 -18.47
C THR A 210 0.79 -13.63 -17.93
N ILE A 211 2.04 -13.20 -17.73
CA ILE A 211 3.10 -14.05 -17.17
C ILE A 211 2.75 -14.46 -15.73
N GLU A 212 2.34 -13.50 -14.90
CA GLU A 212 1.96 -13.75 -13.50
C GLU A 212 0.82 -14.78 -13.42
N ASP A 213 -0.23 -14.60 -14.21
CA ASP A 213 -1.39 -15.50 -14.25
C ASP A 213 -0.98 -16.93 -14.66
N SER A 214 -0.19 -17.06 -15.74
CA SER A 214 0.31 -18.36 -16.20
C SER A 214 1.21 -19.06 -15.16
N LEU A 215 2.06 -18.29 -14.44
CA LEU A 215 2.97 -18.85 -13.43
C LEU A 215 2.23 -19.23 -12.15
N LEU A 216 1.29 -18.41 -11.68
CA LEU A 216 0.45 -18.73 -10.53
C LEU A 216 -0.46 -19.92 -10.82
N GLY A 217 -0.99 -19.98 -12.06
CA GLY A 217 -1.83 -21.08 -12.56
C GLY A 217 -1.07 -22.33 -13.01
N GLN A 218 0.26 -22.43 -12.82
CA GLN A 218 1.08 -23.49 -13.43
C GLN A 218 0.62 -24.92 -13.12
N ARG A 219 0.07 -25.15 -11.91
CA ARG A 219 -0.50 -26.46 -11.57
C ARG A 219 -1.70 -26.81 -12.44
N VAL A 220 -2.53 -25.82 -12.75
CA VAL A 220 -3.70 -25.97 -13.62
C VAL A 220 -3.25 -26.21 -15.06
N VAL A 221 -2.31 -25.38 -15.56
CA VAL A 221 -1.73 -25.53 -16.91
C VAL A 221 -1.20 -26.94 -17.10
N LYS A 222 -0.42 -27.46 -16.13
CA LYS A 222 0.11 -28.84 -16.21
C LYS A 222 -0.96 -29.90 -16.09
N ALA A 223 -1.98 -29.69 -15.25
CA ALA A 223 -3.08 -30.65 -15.07
C ALA A 223 -3.90 -30.83 -16.36
N PHE A 224 -4.01 -29.79 -17.17
CA PHE A 224 -4.72 -29.82 -18.46
C PHE A 224 -3.80 -30.00 -19.66
N ALA A 225 -2.47 -30.17 -19.48
CA ALA A 225 -1.46 -30.20 -20.55
C ALA A 225 -1.62 -29.03 -21.53
N ALA A 226 -1.86 -27.82 -20.99
CA ALA A 226 -2.23 -26.62 -21.74
C ALA A 226 -1.04 -25.67 -21.96
N GLU A 227 0.20 -26.16 -21.92
CA GLU A 227 1.42 -25.36 -22.07
C GLU A 227 1.47 -24.62 -23.41
N ASP A 228 0.96 -25.22 -24.48
CA ASP A 228 0.95 -24.60 -25.80
C ASP A 228 -0.01 -23.42 -25.89
N ILE A 229 -1.13 -23.46 -25.15
CA ILE A 229 -2.07 -22.34 -25.07
C ILE A 229 -1.37 -21.15 -24.38
N GLU A 230 -0.67 -21.39 -23.28
CA GLU A 230 0.03 -20.33 -22.54
C GLU A 230 1.22 -19.77 -23.34
N ARG A 231 1.94 -20.63 -24.10
CA ARG A 231 2.99 -20.19 -25.02
C ARG A 231 2.45 -19.24 -26.09
N GLU A 232 1.30 -19.55 -26.69
CA GLU A 232 0.70 -18.70 -27.73
C GLU A 232 0.22 -17.37 -27.17
N LYS A 233 -0.42 -17.36 -25.98
CA LYS A 233 -0.79 -16.12 -25.26
C LYS A 233 0.44 -15.23 -25.02
N PHE A 234 1.51 -15.82 -24.49
CA PHE A 234 2.76 -15.10 -24.24
C PHE A 234 3.38 -14.60 -25.56
N ALA A 235 3.44 -15.45 -26.59
CA ALA A 235 4.00 -15.08 -27.88
C ALA A 235 3.26 -13.91 -28.52
N GLN A 236 1.93 -13.87 -28.41
CA GLN A 236 1.13 -12.76 -28.91
C GLN A 236 1.44 -11.46 -28.12
N GLY A 237 1.38 -11.49 -26.79
CA GLY A 237 1.68 -10.32 -25.96
C GLY A 237 3.12 -9.81 -26.16
N ASN A 238 4.07 -10.73 -26.38
CA ASN A 238 5.46 -10.38 -26.65
C ASN A 238 5.67 -9.74 -28.04
N ARG A 239 4.96 -10.20 -29.08
CA ARG A 239 4.94 -9.56 -30.41
C ARG A 239 4.39 -8.13 -30.33
N ASP A 240 3.28 -7.94 -29.61
CA ASP A 240 2.66 -6.62 -29.43
C ASP A 240 3.60 -5.67 -28.69
N PHE A 241 4.28 -6.15 -27.65
CA PHE A 241 5.29 -5.40 -26.94
C PHE A 241 6.48 -5.03 -27.82
N GLU A 242 7.00 -5.96 -28.62
CA GLU A 242 8.10 -5.74 -29.57
C GLU A 242 7.77 -4.62 -30.56
N GLN A 243 6.56 -4.62 -31.15
CA GLN A 243 6.12 -3.59 -32.08
C GLN A 243 6.09 -2.22 -31.43
N ILE A 244 5.47 -2.11 -30.24
CA ILE A 244 5.37 -0.83 -29.52
C ILE A 244 6.75 -0.34 -29.09
N LYS A 245 7.62 -1.23 -28.63
CA LYS A 245 9.00 -0.93 -28.23
C LYS A 245 9.82 -0.42 -29.41
N THR A 246 9.67 -1.03 -30.57
CA THR A 246 10.32 -0.61 -31.84
C THR A 246 9.88 0.81 -32.20
N LEU A 247 8.58 1.12 -32.14
CA LEU A 247 8.07 2.48 -32.38
C LEU A 247 8.59 3.49 -31.37
N SER A 248 8.79 3.08 -30.11
CA SER A 248 9.40 3.92 -29.08
C SER A 248 10.85 4.26 -29.39
N TYR A 249 11.64 3.29 -29.86
CA TYR A 249 13.02 3.54 -30.27
C TYR A 249 13.12 4.41 -31.52
N HIS A 250 12.21 4.30 -32.50
CA HIS A 250 12.16 5.23 -33.64
C HIS A 250 11.86 6.68 -33.17
N ALA A 251 10.93 6.85 -32.22
CA ALA A 251 10.66 8.17 -31.66
C ALA A 251 11.88 8.74 -30.90
N MET A 252 12.58 7.88 -30.15
CA MET A 252 13.82 8.25 -29.44
C MET A 252 14.94 8.64 -30.40
N ALA A 253 15.14 7.87 -31.49
CA ALA A 253 16.10 8.19 -32.51
C ALA A 253 15.80 9.55 -33.17
N ALA A 254 14.54 9.81 -33.53
CA ALA A 254 14.11 11.08 -34.09
C ALA A 254 14.38 12.25 -33.12
N PHE A 255 14.08 12.10 -31.83
CA PHE A 255 14.38 13.11 -30.81
C PHE A 255 15.88 13.39 -30.71
N ASN A 256 16.70 12.34 -30.54
CA ASN A 256 18.15 12.47 -30.38
C ASN A 256 18.81 13.06 -31.63
N THR A 257 18.39 12.64 -32.83
CA THR A 257 18.92 13.16 -34.08
C THR A 257 18.56 14.63 -34.25
N SER A 258 17.32 15.01 -33.99
CA SER A 258 16.90 16.41 -34.07
C SER A 258 17.68 17.31 -33.08
N THR A 259 17.89 16.85 -31.86
CA THR A 259 18.68 17.58 -30.88
C THR A 259 20.13 17.78 -31.37
N ARG A 260 20.76 16.73 -31.90
CA ARG A 260 22.12 16.84 -32.50
C ARG A 260 22.19 17.79 -33.70
N LEU A 261 21.15 17.82 -34.53
CA LEU A 261 21.09 18.75 -35.67
C LEU A 261 21.00 20.21 -35.17
N PHE A 262 20.23 20.48 -34.11
CA PHE A 262 20.18 21.81 -33.51
C PHE A 262 21.48 22.23 -32.86
N ASP A 263 22.20 21.30 -32.20
CA ASP A 263 23.54 21.55 -31.70
C ASP A 263 24.47 21.98 -32.85
N GLY A 264 24.49 21.22 -33.94
CA GLY A 264 25.26 21.52 -35.14
C GLY A 264 24.87 22.86 -35.77
N LEU A 265 23.56 23.18 -35.82
CA LEU A 265 23.07 24.46 -36.32
C LEU A 265 23.56 25.64 -35.48
N MET A 266 23.53 25.54 -34.17
CA MET A 266 24.04 26.58 -33.28
C MET A 266 25.53 26.85 -33.50
N TYR A 267 26.37 25.82 -33.60
CA TYR A 267 27.79 25.96 -33.94
C TYR A 267 27.99 26.52 -35.32
N PHE A 268 27.19 26.08 -36.34
CA PHE A 268 27.24 26.61 -37.69
C PHE A 268 26.94 28.12 -37.69
N VAL A 269 25.92 28.57 -36.97
CA VAL A 269 25.58 29.99 -36.84
C VAL A 269 26.73 30.77 -36.21
N VAL A 270 27.37 30.26 -35.15
CA VAL A 270 28.54 30.91 -34.51
C VAL A 270 29.73 30.97 -35.45
N ILE A 271 30.04 29.90 -36.17
CA ILE A 271 31.15 29.86 -37.10
C ILE A 271 30.91 30.86 -38.25
N LEU A 272 29.72 30.83 -38.87
CA LEU A 272 29.40 31.69 -40.01
C LEU A 272 29.27 33.16 -39.60
N ALA A 273 28.32 33.46 -38.69
CA ALA A 273 28.08 34.87 -38.33
C ALA A 273 29.19 35.45 -37.44
N GLY A 274 29.74 34.65 -36.52
CA GLY A 274 30.89 35.04 -35.71
C GLY A 274 32.18 35.18 -36.53
N GLY A 275 32.45 34.25 -37.44
CA GLY A 275 33.59 34.31 -38.37
C GLY A 275 33.51 35.55 -39.27
N LEU A 276 32.34 35.84 -39.88
CA LEU A 276 32.13 37.06 -40.65
C LEU A 276 32.34 38.32 -39.79
N SER A 277 31.78 38.33 -38.57
CA SER A 277 31.96 39.46 -37.63
C SER A 277 33.42 39.68 -37.26
N LEU A 278 34.22 38.62 -37.15
CA LEU A 278 35.66 38.70 -36.92
C LEU A 278 36.41 39.27 -38.14
N VAL A 279 36.08 38.82 -39.36
CA VAL A 279 36.68 39.36 -40.61
C VAL A 279 36.39 40.84 -40.77
N TYR A 280 35.18 41.29 -40.41
CA TYR A 280 34.83 42.72 -40.47
C TYR A 280 35.32 43.53 -39.23
N GLY A 281 36.05 42.93 -38.33
CA GLY A 281 36.56 43.58 -37.11
C GLY A 281 35.51 43.98 -36.07
N ALA A 282 34.31 43.44 -36.19
CA ALA A 282 33.20 43.70 -35.25
C ALA A 282 33.34 42.97 -33.91
N ILE A 283 34.12 41.89 -33.86
CA ILE A 283 34.47 41.13 -32.64
C ILE A 283 35.94 40.76 -32.67
N SER A 284 36.52 40.46 -31.49
CA SER A 284 37.89 39.94 -31.36
C SER A 284 37.93 38.40 -31.52
N ALA A 285 39.13 37.84 -31.70
CA ALA A 285 39.35 36.39 -31.72
C ALA A 285 38.95 35.75 -30.39
N GLY A 286 39.23 36.42 -29.26
CA GLY A 286 38.81 35.96 -27.94
C GLY A 286 37.28 35.97 -27.76
N ASP A 287 36.59 36.95 -28.37
CA ASP A 287 35.13 36.96 -28.37
C ASP A 287 34.55 35.72 -29.10
N LEU A 288 35.12 35.36 -30.26
CA LEU A 288 34.68 34.17 -31.00
C LEU A 288 34.87 32.89 -30.16
N VAL A 289 36.01 32.75 -29.48
CA VAL A 289 36.25 31.62 -28.55
C VAL A 289 35.21 31.61 -27.42
N ALA A 290 34.92 32.78 -26.83
CA ALA A 290 33.88 32.88 -25.81
C ALA A 290 32.50 32.46 -26.32
N TYR A 291 32.11 32.91 -27.56
CA TYR A 291 30.84 32.48 -28.17
C TYR A 291 30.74 30.97 -28.30
N VAL A 292 31.80 30.30 -28.79
CA VAL A 292 31.82 28.82 -28.93
C VAL A 292 31.63 28.14 -27.58
N LEU A 293 32.34 28.59 -26.54
CA LEU A 293 32.26 28.00 -25.19
C LEU A 293 30.90 28.27 -24.53
N TYR A 294 30.36 29.49 -24.61
CA TYR A 294 29.04 29.80 -24.06
C TYR A 294 27.90 29.08 -24.79
N VAL A 295 28.01 28.88 -26.12
CA VAL A 295 27.05 28.09 -26.88
C VAL A 295 27.08 26.63 -26.42
N SER A 296 28.26 26.07 -26.14
CA SER A 296 28.36 24.72 -25.54
C SER A 296 27.65 24.65 -24.20
N THR A 297 27.83 25.64 -23.33
CA THR A 297 27.15 25.76 -22.04
C THR A 297 25.62 25.87 -22.21
N LEU A 298 25.15 26.70 -23.16
CA LEU A 298 23.73 26.89 -23.44
C LEU A 298 23.07 25.58 -23.92
N ILE A 299 23.73 24.87 -24.86
CA ILE A 299 23.24 23.58 -25.34
C ILE A 299 23.07 22.56 -24.20
N ALA A 300 24.11 22.43 -23.36
CA ALA A 300 24.07 21.56 -22.18
C ALA A 300 22.94 21.96 -21.21
N THR A 301 22.77 23.27 -20.96
CA THR A 301 21.71 23.79 -20.10
C THR A 301 20.30 23.48 -20.63
N ILE A 302 20.07 23.63 -21.94
CA ILE A 302 18.77 23.33 -22.55
C ILE A 302 18.44 21.84 -22.44
N ARG A 303 19.42 20.95 -22.66
CA ARG A 303 19.23 19.49 -22.47
C ARG A 303 18.85 19.19 -21.04
N ARG A 304 19.54 19.78 -20.08
CA ARG A 304 19.25 19.64 -18.66
C ARG A 304 17.81 20.06 -18.32
N ILE A 305 17.34 21.21 -18.81
CA ILE A 305 15.93 21.65 -18.62
C ILE A 305 14.93 20.60 -19.14
N VAL A 306 15.21 19.98 -20.30
CA VAL A 306 14.32 18.97 -20.89
C VAL A 306 14.28 17.70 -20.02
N GLU A 307 15.43 17.27 -19.51
CA GLU A 307 15.55 16.10 -18.60
C GLU A 307 14.78 16.35 -17.30
N PHE A 308 15.04 17.48 -16.65
CA PHE A 308 14.38 17.83 -15.38
C PHE A 308 12.89 18.16 -15.52
N ALA A 309 12.40 18.54 -16.70
CA ALA A 309 10.98 18.66 -16.95
C ALA A 309 10.25 17.31 -16.85
N GLU A 310 10.93 16.19 -17.14
CA GLU A 310 10.35 14.85 -16.92
C GLU A 310 10.36 14.50 -15.43
N GLN A 311 11.46 14.76 -14.73
CA GLN A 311 11.57 14.53 -13.30
C GLN A 311 10.57 15.37 -12.50
N PHE A 312 10.38 16.62 -12.88
CA PHE A 312 9.31 17.47 -12.35
C PHE A 312 7.94 16.79 -12.46
N GLN A 313 7.63 16.19 -13.60
CA GLN A 313 6.34 15.57 -13.84
C GLN A 313 6.16 14.26 -13.03
N ARG A 314 7.25 13.47 -12.87
CA ARG A 314 7.24 12.27 -12.00
C ARG A 314 7.04 12.65 -10.54
N GLY A 315 7.78 13.62 -10.03
CA GLY A 315 7.63 14.12 -8.67
C GLY A 315 6.22 14.66 -8.40
N MET A 316 5.65 15.42 -9.34
CA MET A 316 4.26 15.90 -9.23
C MET A 316 3.24 14.76 -9.17
N THR A 317 3.45 13.68 -9.92
CA THR A 317 2.59 12.48 -9.84
C THR A 317 2.76 11.77 -8.50
N GLY A 318 3.99 11.69 -7.97
CA GLY A 318 4.24 11.16 -6.63
C GLY A 318 3.54 11.95 -5.53
N ILE A 319 3.61 13.30 -5.60
CA ILE A 319 2.88 14.19 -4.67
C ILE A 319 1.36 13.99 -4.79
N GLU A 320 0.81 13.86 -6.00
CA GLU A 320 -0.61 13.59 -6.24
C GLU A 320 -1.04 12.30 -5.54
N ARG A 321 -0.31 11.20 -5.75
CA ARG A 321 -0.60 9.89 -5.13
C ARG A 321 -0.43 9.87 -3.62
N PHE A 322 0.57 10.59 -3.11
CA PHE A 322 0.71 10.81 -1.68
C PHE A 322 -0.49 11.57 -1.10
N ALA A 323 -0.91 12.64 -1.78
CA ALA A 323 -2.08 13.41 -1.37
C ALA A 323 -3.37 12.57 -1.41
N GLU A 324 -3.54 11.69 -2.39
CA GLU A 324 -4.68 10.74 -2.43
C GLU A 324 -4.73 9.86 -1.17
N ILE A 325 -3.58 9.35 -0.71
CA ILE A 325 -3.54 8.57 0.53
C ILE A 325 -3.94 9.45 1.71
N MET A 326 -3.33 10.62 1.86
CA MET A 326 -3.56 11.53 3.00
C MET A 326 -4.98 12.13 3.03
N ASP A 327 -5.64 12.23 1.88
CA ASP A 327 -7.01 12.74 1.75
C ASP A 327 -8.07 11.65 1.97
N THR A 328 -7.69 10.39 1.98
CA THR A 328 -8.62 9.29 2.28
C THR A 328 -9.17 9.47 3.69
N PRO A 329 -10.47 9.62 3.88
CA PRO A 329 -11.03 9.88 5.20
C PRO A 329 -10.88 8.67 6.11
N VAL A 330 -10.53 8.90 7.37
CA VAL A 330 -10.58 7.90 8.43
C VAL A 330 -12.03 7.86 8.93
N THR A 331 -12.81 6.87 8.48
CA THR A 331 -14.24 6.79 8.77
C THR A 331 -14.50 6.21 10.16
N ILE A 332 -13.65 5.28 10.62
CA ILE A 332 -13.76 4.66 11.94
C ILE A 332 -12.70 5.27 12.87
N ALA A 333 -13.10 6.25 13.66
CA ALA A 333 -12.24 6.95 14.61
C ALA A 333 -12.91 7.08 15.98
N ASP A 334 -12.10 7.36 17.00
CA ASP A 334 -12.61 7.67 18.33
C ASP A 334 -13.41 9.00 18.28
N ALA A 335 -14.57 9.01 18.91
CA ALA A 335 -15.31 10.25 19.12
C ALA A 335 -14.48 11.21 20.00
N PRO A 336 -14.63 12.54 19.86
CA PRO A 336 -13.85 13.50 20.63
C PRO A 336 -14.00 13.36 22.16
N ASP A 337 -15.12 12.80 22.61
CA ASP A 337 -15.47 12.54 24.01
C ASP A 337 -15.45 11.05 24.38
N ALA A 338 -14.90 10.20 23.50
CA ALA A 338 -14.82 8.76 23.72
C ALA A 338 -14.06 8.43 25.01
N LYS A 339 -14.63 7.53 25.81
CA LYS A 339 -14.06 7.08 27.08
C LYS A 339 -13.52 5.65 26.93
N PRO A 340 -12.55 5.23 27.72
CA PRO A 340 -12.16 3.83 27.74
C PRO A 340 -13.36 2.93 28.08
N LEU A 341 -13.53 1.84 27.33
CA LEU A 341 -14.54 0.82 27.64
C LEU A 341 -14.24 0.18 29.01
N VAL A 342 -15.21 0.15 29.87
CA VAL A 342 -15.14 -0.54 31.16
C VAL A 342 -15.99 -1.79 31.09
N VAL A 343 -15.36 -2.92 30.80
CA VAL A 343 -16.06 -4.22 30.76
C VAL A 343 -16.19 -4.75 32.18
N LYS A 344 -17.42 -4.94 32.63
CA LYS A 344 -17.76 -5.55 33.93
C LYS A 344 -18.01 -7.03 33.77
N ASP A 345 -19.01 -7.34 33.00
CA ASP A 345 -19.54 -8.69 32.85
C ASP A 345 -19.33 -9.27 31.42
N GLY A 346 -19.29 -8.41 30.39
CA GLY A 346 -19.02 -8.79 29.01
C GLY A 346 -20.26 -9.21 28.20
N GLY A 347 -21.43 -8.65 28.54
CA GLY A 347 -22.66 -8.80 27.75
C GLY A 347 -22.64 -7.95 26.48
N ILE A 348 -23.26 -8.43 25.40
CA ILE A 348 -23.31 -7.74 24.12
C ILE A 348 -24.77 -7.62 23.67
N ASP A 349 -25.20 -6.38 23.37
CA ASP A 349 -26.54 -6.09 22.89
C ASP A 349 -26.49 -5.48 21.48
N PHE A 350 -27.27 -6.05 20.58
CA PHE A 350 -27.62 -5.45 19.28
C PHE A 350 -29.05 -4.92 19.40
N ASP A 351 -29.23 -3.63 19.24
CA ASP A 351 -30.49 -2.92 19.39
C ASP A 351 -30.89 -2.33 18.03
N ASP A 352 -31.86 -2.96 17.35
CA ASP A 352 -32.37 -2.64 16.01
C ASP A 352 -31.27 -2.45 14.96
N VAL A 353 -30.26 -3.33 14.96
CA VAL A 353 -29.06 -3.17 14.13
C VAL A 353 -29.37 -3.46 12.66
N SER A 354 -29.06 -2.48 11.83
CA SER A 354 -29.06 -2.59 10.37
C SER A 354 -27.68 -2.21 9.82
N PHE A 355 -27.24 -2.92 8.77
CA PHE A 355 -25.93 -2.66 8.16
C PHE A 355 -25.94 -2.91 6.66
N GLU A 356 -25.29 -2.02 5.92
CA GLU A 356 -24.95 -2.15 4.50
C GLU A 356 -23.47 -1.82 4.28
N TYR A 357 -22.80 -2.53 3.38
CA TYR A 357 -21.42 -2.21 3.02
C TYR A 357 -21.38 -0.93 2.18
N PRO A 358 -20.40 -0.03 2.44
CA PRO A 358 -20.31 1.26 1.72
C PRO A 358 -20.11 1.13 0.20
N ASP A 359 -19.56 0.00 -0.26
CA ASP A 359 -19.11 -0.19 -1.65
C ASP A 359 -20.25 -0.55 -2.61
N ASP A 360 -21.20 -1.35 -2.19
CA ASP A 360 -22.27 -1.90 -3.04
C ASP A 360 -23.68 -1.54 -2.54
N HIS A 361 -23.79 -0.87 -1.39
CA HIS A 361 -25.05 -0.54 -0.72
C HIS A 361 -25.98 -1.75 -0.50
N ASN A 362 -25.38 -2.95 -0.41
CA ASN A 362 -26.12 -4.18 -0.17
C ASN A 362 -26.48 -4.27 1.32
N LYS A 363 -27.78 -4.33 1.62
CA LYS A 363 -28.28 -4.49 3.00
C LYS A 363 -28.04 -5.89 3.49
N VAL A 364 -27.00 -6.06 4.30
CA VAL A 364 -26.56 -7.36 4.82
C VAL A 364 -27.23 -7.70 6.14
N LEU A 365 -27.50 -6.73 7.02
CA LEU A 365 -28.25 -6.92 8.26
C LEU A 365 -29.49 -6.02 8.27
N ARG A 366 -30.60 -6.55 8.79
CA ARG A 366 -31.91 -5.91 8.73
C ARG A 366 -32.63 -6.03 10.07
N HIS A 367 -32.61 -4.96 10.86
CA HIS A 367 -33.33 -4.87 12.14
C HIS A 367 -33.03 -6.07 13.05
N VAL A 368 -31.74 -6.29 13.34
CA VAL A 368 -31.28 -7.38 14.19
C VAL A 368 -31.33 -6.93 15.64
N ASP A 369 -32.16 -7.60 16.43
CA ASP A 369 -32.22 -7.50 17.87
C ASP A 369 -31.64 -8.78 18.47
N LEU A 370 -30.55 -8.64 19.24
CA LEU A 370 -29.86 -9.79 19.83
C LEU A 370 -29.23 -9.38 21.16
N HIS A 371 -29.50 -10.15 22.19
CA HIS A 371 -28.87 -9.99 23.50
C HIS A 371 -28.04 -11.24 23.81
N ILE A 372 -26.72 -11.09 23.92
CA ILE A 372 -25.78 -12.13 24.36
C ILE A 372 -25.41 -11.86 25.81
N ARG A 373 -25.71 -12.84 26.67
CA ARG A 373 -25.48 -12.70 28.11
C ARG A 373 -23.99 -12.78 28.45
N PRO A 374 -23.57 -12.14 29.54
CA PRO A 374 -22.21 -12.31 30.05
C PRO A 374 -21.84 -13.78 30.26
N GLY A 375 -20.66 -14.18 29.74
CA GLY A 375 -20.16 -15.54 29.87
C GLY A 375 -20.96 -16.59 29.07
N GLU A 376 -21.88 -16.18 28.18
CA GLU A 376 -22.64 -17.10 27.33
C GLU A 376 -21.77 -17.60 26.17
N ASN A 377 -21.91 -18.88 25.84
CA ASN A 377 -21.34 -19.49 24.63
C ASN A 377 -22.44 -19.62 23.58
N VAL A 378 -22.37 -18.80 22.55
CA VAL A 378 -23.38 -18.69 21.48
C VAL A 378 -22.82 -19.17 20.15
N ALA A 379 -23.53 -20.08 19.48
CA ALA A 379 -23.22 -20.47 18.12
C ALA A 379 -24.12 -19.74 17.11
N LEU A 380 -23.50 -19.06 16.13
CA LEU A 380 -24.17 -18.47 14.98
C LEU A 380 -24.10 -19.45 13.80
N VAL A 381 -25.25 -19.91 13.34
CA VAL A 381 -25.38 -20.85 12.21
C VAL A 381 -26.24 -20.24 11.11
N GLY A 382 -26.05 -20.66 9.87
CA GLY A 382 -26.81 -20.13 8.75
C GLY A 382 -26.12 -20.37 7.41
N PRO A 383 -26.79 -20.16 6.27
CA PRO A 383 -26.18 -20.30 4.95
C PRO A 383 -25.05 -19.24 4.75
N SER A 384 -24.19 -19.50 3.75
CA SER A 384 -23.20 -18.53 3.33
C SER A 384 -23.90 -17.26 2.83
N GLY A 385 -23.41 -16.08 3.22
CA GLY A 385 -24.06 -14.80 2.91
C GLY A 385 -25.22 -14.42 3.85
N GLY A 386 -25.55 -15.23 4.87
CA GLY A 386 -26.61 -14.92 5.85
C GLY A 386 -26.33 -13.76 6.81
N GLY A 387 -25.13 -13.16 6.77
CA GLY A 387 -24.76 -11.99 7.60
C GLY A 387 -23.97 -12.30 8.87
N LYS A 388 -23.61 -13.56 9.15
CA LYS A 388 -22.91 -13.99 10.37
C LYS A 388 -21.55 -13.30 10.59
N THR A 389 -20.66 -13.39 9.62
CA THR A 389 -19.33 -12.74 9.66
C THR A 389 -19.46 -11.22 9.77
N THR A 390 -20.45 -10.64 9.07
CA THR A 390 -20.73 -9.20 9.17
C THR A 390 -21.13 -8.81 10.58
N LEU A 391 -22.06 -9.55 11.19
CA LEU A 391 -22.50 -9.32 12.58
C LEU A 391 -21.30 -9.36 13.54
N CYS A 392 -20.43 -10.35 13.39
CA CYS A 392 -19.23 -10.50 14.21
C CYS A 392 -18.22 -9.36 14.00
N ASN A 393 -18.06 -8.84 12.77
CA ASN A 393 -17.17 -7.73 12.46
C ASN A 393 -17.64 -6.37 13.02
N LEU A 394 -18.92 -6.25 13.33
CA LEU A 394 -19.47 -5.05 13.96
C LEU A 394 -19.16 -4.97 15.47
N ILE A 395 -18.95 -6.11 16.15
CA ILE A 395 -18.64 -6.12 17.60
C ILE A 395 -17.35 -5.37 17.92
N PRO A 396 -16.19 -5.63 17.25
CA PRO A 396 -14.96 -4.87 17.46
C PRO A 396 -14.95 -3.53 16.69
N ARG A 397 -16.10 -3.11 16.14
CA ARG A 397 -16.25 -1.87 15.37
C ARG A 397 -15.23 -1.80 14.21
N PHE A 398 -15.16 -2.84 13.38
CA PHE A 398 -14.45 -2.76 12.09
C PHE A 398 -15.25 -1.95 11.07
N TYR A 399 -16.56 -1.86 11.27
CA TYR A 399 -17.50 -1.02 10.54
C TYR A 399 -18.48 -0.39 11.55
N ASP A 400 -19.02 0.77 11.22
CA ASP A 400 -20.14 1.36 11.98
C ASP A 400 -21.47 0.89 11.40
N VAL A 401 -22.45 0.67 12.28
CA VAL A 401 -23.81 0.30 11.89
C VAL A 401 -24.49 1.42 11.10
N THR A 402 -25.33 1.07 10.12
CA THR A 402 -26.11 2.07 9.36
C THR A 402 -27.43 2.44 10.07
N GLY A 403 -27.89 1.61 10.99
CA GLY A 403 -29.04 1.83 11.86
C GLY A 403 -28.91 1.10 13.17
N GLY A 404 -29.54 1.58 14.21
CA GLY A 404 -29.44 1.01 15.54
C GLY A 404 -28.13 1.27 16.27
N LYS A 405 -27.80 0.43 17.23
CA LYS A 405 -26.55 0.51 18.03
C LYS A 405 -26.12 -0.86 18.55
N ILE A 406 -24.83 -0.96 18.88
CA ILE A 406 -24.25 -2.11 19.56
C ILE A 406 -23.73 -1.63 20.92
N LEU A 407 -24.09 -2.33 21.97
CA LEU A 407 -23.68 -2.02 23.32
C LEU A 407 -22.87 -3.17 23.91
N ILE A 408 -21.83 -2.85 24.67
CA ILE A 408 -21.10 -3.79 25.52
C ILE A 408 -21.28 -3.34 26.96
N ASP A 409 -21.89 -4.17 27.79
CA ASP A 409 -22.31 -3.83 29.16
C ASP A 409 -23.06 -2.49 29.20
N GLY A 410 -23.98 -2.25 28.25
CA GLY A 410 -24.77 -1.03 28.15
C GLY A 410 -24.03 0.21 27.61
N GLN A 411 -22.75 0.10 27.21
CA GLN A 411 -21.95 1.17 26.63
C GLN A 411 -21.92 1.05 25.10
N ASP A 412 -22.37 2.08 24.38
CA ASP A 412 -22.34 2.12 22.90
C ASP A 412 -20.88 2.08 22.41
N VAL A 413 -20.59 1.14 21.52
CA VAL A 413 -19.24 0.93 20.93
C VAL A 413 -18.71 2.18 20.21
N ARG A 414 -19.59 3.10 19.78
CA ARG A 414 -19.20 4.37 19.16
C ARG A 414 -18.76 5.44 20.15
N GLY A 415 -19.17 5.30 21.43
CA GLY A 415 -18.82 6.24 22.50
C GLY A 415 -17.57 5.83 23.31
N VAL A 416 -16.94 4.70 22.95
CA VAL A 416 -15.73 4.23 23.63
C VAL A 416 -14.51 4.27 22.71
N THR A 417 -13.30 4.30 23.29
CA THR A 417 -12.08 4.31 22.51
C THR A 417 -11.85 2.95 21.83
N LEU A 418 -11.47 2.96 20.55
CA LEU A 418 -11.20 1.74 19.77
C LEU A 418 -10.13 0.86 20.41
N HIS A 419 -9.13 1.48 21.03
CA HIS A 419 -8.07 0.73 21.72
C HIS A 419 -8.62 -0.10 22.89
N SER A 420 -9.47 0.49 23.73
CA SER A 420 -10.08 -0.23 24.87
C SER A 420 -11.11 -1.27 24.42
N LEU A 421 -11.89 -0.95 23.38
CA LEU A 421 -12.86 -1.86 22.78
C LEU A 421 -12.17 -3.11 22.22
N ARG A 422 -11.22 -2.92 21.33
CA ARG A 422 -10.49 -4.02 20.67
C ARG A 422 -9.58 -4.78 21.62
N GLY A 423 -9.08 -4.12 22.66
CA GLY A 423 -8.31 -4.79 23.71
C GLY A 423 -9.17 -5.73 24.60
N ALA A 424 -10.48 -5.53 24.66
CA ALA A 424 -11.40 -6.37 25.41
C ALA A 424 -11.99 -7.55 24.60
N ILE A 425 -11.83 -7.53 23.27
CA ILE A 425 -12.44 -8.50 22.34
C ILE A 425 -11.33 -9.23 21.57
N GLY A 426 -11.24 -10.55 21.74
CA GLY A 426 -10.39 -11.38 20.92
C GLY A 426 -11.11 -11.82 19.65
N VAL A 427 -10.49 -11.67 18.48
CA VAL A 427 -11.07 -12.09 17.20
C VAL A 427 -10.18 -13.12 16.54
N VAL A 428 -10.72 -14.26 16.20
CA VAL A 428 -10.07 -15.30 15.39
C VAL A 428 -10.80 -15.39 14.06
N GLN A 429 -10.13 -14.99 12.99
CA GLN A 429 -10.69 -15.01 11.63
C GLN A 429 -10.56 -16.39 10.98
N GLN A 430 -11.39 -16.67 9.99
CA GLN A 430 -11.37 -17.89 9.21
C GLN A 430 -10.00 -18.12 8.55
N ASP A 431 -9.47 -17.08 7.88
CA ASP A 431 -8.13 -17.09 7.30
C ASP A 431 -7.13 -16.50 8.30
N VAL A 432 -6.43 -17.38 9.02
CA VAL A 432 -5.45 -16.99 10.01
C VAL A 432 -4.22 -16.38 9.37
N TYR A 433 -3.90 -15.15 9.78
CA TYR A 433 -2.67 -14.46 9.41
C TYR A 433 -1.65 -14.52 10.56
N LEU A 434 -0.48 -15.08 10.31
CA LEU A 434 0.66 -15.01 11.21
C LEU A 434 1.73 -14.08 10.63
N PHE A 435 2.26 -13.22 11.46
CA PHE A 435 3.36 -12.33 11.07
C PHE A 435 4.66 -13.09 10.92
N SER A 436 5.53 -12.60 10.04
CA SER A 436 6.89 -13.11 9.92
C SER A 436 7.64 -12.91 11.24
N GLY A 437 8.02 -14.02 11.87
CA GLY A 437 8.62 -14.02 13.20
C GLY A 437 8.60 -15.43 13.79
N THR A 438 8.86 -15.54 15.08
CA THR A 438 8.79 -16.79 15.84
C THR A 438 7.36 -17.11 16.28
N VAL A 439 7.12 -18.35 16.70
CA VAL A 439 5.86 -18.73 17.34
C VAL A 439 5.60 -17.86 18.58
N ALA A 440 6.61 -17.66 19.40
CA ALA A 440 6.51 -16.84 20.62
C ALA A 440 6.11 -15.39 20.30
N GLU A 441 6.72 -14.77 19.29
CA GLU A 441 6.39 -13.40 18.85
C GLU A 441 4.96 -13.29 18.35
N ASN A 442 4.46 -14.28 17.61
CA ASN A 442 3.07 -14.30 17.13
C ASN A 442 2.06 -14.44 18.29
N ILE A 443 2.37 -15.24 19.32
CA ILE A 443 1.51 -15.34 20.50
C ILE A 443 1.58 -14.04 21.33
N ALA A 444 2.80 -13.49 21.53
CA ALA A 444 3.02 -12.24 22.26
C ALA A 444 2.40 -11.01 21.55
N TYR A 445 2.07 -11.12 20.26
CA TYR A 445 1.42 -10.03 19.51
C TYR A 445 0.09 -9.60 20.15
N GLY A 446 -0.66 -10.54 20.70
CA GLY A 446 -1.89 -10.25 21.43
C GLY A 446 -1.66 -9.49 22.75
N ARG A 447 -0.48 -9.63 23.36
CA ARG A 447 -0.10 -8.93 24.59
C ARG A 447 1.39 -8.57 24.56
N PRO A 448 1.73 -7.38 24.02
CA PRO A 448 3.11 -6.90 24.01
C PRO A 448 3.72 -6.87 25.43
N GLY A 449 4.91 -7.48 25.57
CA GLY A 449 5.57 -7.57 26.88
C GLY A 449 5.15 -8.78 27.74
N ALA A 450 4.37 -9.71 27.21
CA ALA A 450 4.07 -10.96 27.88
C ALA A 450 5.36 -11.75 28.16
N THR A 451 5.47 -12.29 29.37
CA THR A 451 6.59 -13.15 29.76
C THR A 451 6.54 -14.49 29.03
N ARG A 452 7.70 -15.18 28.92
CA ARG A 452 7.75 -16.51 28.30
C ARG A 452 6.75 -17.49 28.95
N ALA A 453 6.61 -17.45 30.27
CA ALA A 453 5.66 -18.30 31.00
C ALA A 453 4.20 -18.00 30.61
N GLU A 454 3.83 -16.73 30.43
CA GLU A 454 2.48 -16.35 29.99
C GLU A 454 2.21 -16.78 28.55
N ILE A 455 3.22 -16.72 27.67
CA ILE A 455 3.14 -17.20 26.27
C ILE A 455 2.94 -18.73 26.26
N GLU A 456 3.72 -19.46 27.03
CA GLU A 456 3.63 -20.94 27.14
C GLU A 456 2.27 -21.37 27.73
N GLU A 457 1.78 -20.64 28.74
CA GLU A 457 0.48 -20.90 29.32
C GLU A 457 -0.67 -20.64 28.31
N ALA A 458 -0.61 -19.53 27.57
CA ALA A 458 -1.59 -19.26 26.50
C ALA A 458 -1.56 -20.35 25.40
N ALA A 459 -0.37 -20.80 25.03
CA ALA A 459 -0.20 -21.91 24.07
C ALA A 459 -0.74 -23.24 24.63
N ARG A 460 -0.51 -23.51 25.91
CA ARG A 460 -1.06 -24.70 26.57
C ARG A 460 -2.60 -24.68 26.61
N LEU A 461 -3.17 -23.54 26.94
CA LEU A 461 -4.63 -23.35 26.91
C LEU A 461 -5.20 -23.47 25.50
N ALA A 462 -4.48 -23.10 24.46
CA ALA A 462 -4.89 -23.24 23.05
C ALA A 462 -4.62 -24.62 22.44
N GLY A 463 -4.09 -25.58 23.21
CA GLY A 463 -3.67 -26.87 22.66
C GLY A 463 -2.46 -26.79 21.72
N ALA A 464 -1.70 -25.70 21.76
CA ALA A 464 -0.55 -25.46 20.86
C ALA A 464 0.79 -25.94 21.46
N ASP A 465 0.93 -26.01 22.79
CA ASP A 465 2.21 -26.26 23.48
C ASP A 465 2.88 -27.56 23.04
N ALA A 466 2.10 -28.65 22.94
CA ALA A 466 2.66 -29.96 22.60
C ALA A 466 3.35 -29.97 21.22
N PHE A 467 2.69 -29.46 20.18
CA PHE A 467 3.29 -29.43 18.86
C PHE A 467 4.39 -28.37 18.75
N VAL A 468 4.25 -27.23 19.44
CA VAL A 468 5.29 -26.18 19.43
C VAL A 468 6.58 -26.71 20.03
N ARG A 469 6.54 -27.41 21.17
CA ARG A 469 7.73 -28.04 21.78
C ARG A 469 8.34 -29.14 20.91
N ALA A 470 7.56 -29.76 20.04
CA ALA A 470 8.04 -30.76 19.08
C ALA A 470 8.73 -30.14 17.85
N LEU A 471 8.59 -28.84 17.61
CA LEU A 471 9.32 -28.14 16.56
C LEU A 471 10.80 -28.05 16.92
N LYS A 472 11.67 -27.94 15.89
CA LYS A 472 13.13 -27.96 16.05
C LYS A 472 13.65 -26.95 17.08
N ASP A 473 13.12 -25.71 17.05
CA ASP A 473 13.54 -24.62 17.92
C ASP A 473 12.43 -24.24 18.93
N GLY A 474 11.42 -25.12 19.12
CA GLY A 474 10.31 -24.89 20.01
C GLY A 474 9.55 -23.58 19.71
N TYR A 475 9.34 -22.78 20.73
CA TYR A 475 8.68 -21.47 20.61
C TYR A 475 9.48 -20.44 19.81
N ASP A 476 10.78 -20.62 19.66
CA ASP A 476 11.67 -19.74 18.89
C ASP A 476 11.74 -20.15 17.41
N THR A 477 10.94 -21.15 17.00
CA THR A 477 10.80 -21.57 15.61
C THR A 477 10.21 -20.43 14.77
N TYR A 478 10.94 -20.03 13.72
CA TYR A 478 10.50 -19.03 12.76
C TYR A 478 9.44 -19.59 11.81
N VAL A 479 8.24 -18.97 11.81
CA VAL A 479 7.06 -19.49 11.09
C VAL A 479 7.03 -19.12 9.60
N GLY A 480 7.86 -18.18 9.17
CA GLY A 480 7.88 -17.68 7.78
C GLY A 480 6.76 -16.69 7.48
N GLU A 481 6.73 -16.20 6.24
CA GLU A 481 5.67 -15.29 5.78
C GLU A 481 4.32 -16.01 5.82
N ARG A 482 3.32 -15.37 6.44
CA ARG A 482 1.96 -15.93 6.64
C ARG A 482 1.96 -17.33 7.29
N GLY A 483 3.00 -17.64 8.07
CA GLY A 483 3.10 -18.92 8.75
C GLY A 483 3.23 -20.14 7.81
N VAL A 484 3.86 -19.99 6.65
CA VAL A 484 3.95 -21.04 5.60
C VAL A 484 4.56 -22.35 6.09
N LYS A 485 5.32 -22.33 7.17
CA LYS A 485 5.97 -23.53 7.76
C LYS A 485 5.08 -24.35 8.70
N LEU A 486 3.90 -23.83 9.02
CA LEU A 486 2.92 -24.50 9.88
C LEU A 486 1.74 -25.03 9.07
N SER A 487 1.15 -26.17 9.50
CA SER A 487 -0.12 -26.64 8.95
C SER A 487 -1.26 -25.67 9.28
N GLY A 488 -2.38 -25.72 8.55
CA GLY A 488 -3.55 -24.88 8.81
C GLY A 488 -4.01 -24.95 10.27
N GLY A 489 -4.09 -26.15 10.84
CA GLY A 489 -4.46 -26.35 12.24
C GLY A 489 -3.46 -25.83 13.25
N GLN A 490 -2.16 -25.92 12.95
CA GLN A 490 -1.12 -25.35 13.79
C GLN A 490 -1.19 -23.82 13.79
N LYS A 491 -1.41 -23.18 12.63
CA LYS A 491 -1.64 -21.74 12.53
C LYS A 491 -2.82 -21.29 13.38
N GLN A 492 -3.93 -22.00 13.25
CA GLN A 492 -5.17 -21.70 13.98
C GLN A 492 -4.92 -21.72 15.50
N ARG A 493 -4.28 -22.76 16.02
CA ARG A 493 -3.96 -22.87 17.45
C ARG A 493 -2.99 -21.80 17.93
N VAL A 494 -2.01 -21.40 17.13
CA VAL A 494 -1.11 -20.28 17.44
C VAL A 494 -1.89 -18.95 17.50
N ALA A 495 -2.82 -18.72 16.57
CA ALA A 495 -3.67 -17.53 16.60
C ALA A 495 -4.58 -17.49 17.82
N ILE A 496 -5.22 -18.63 18.14
CA ILE A 496 -6.04 -18.75 19.37
C ILE A 496 -5.19 -18.49 20.61
N ALA A 497 -3.94 -18.99 20.66
CA ALA A 497 -3.02 -18.69 21.76
C ALA A 497 -2.72 -17.19 21.88
N GLY A 498 -2.54 -16.49 20.75
CA GLY A 498 -2.39 -15.03 20.72
C GLY A 498 -3.60 -14.30 21.29
N VAL A 499 -4.80 -14.75 20.93
CA VAL A 499 -6.06 -14.19 21.48
C VAL A 499 -6.18 -14.50 22.97
N ILE A 500 -5.85 -15.69 23.43
CA ILE A 500 -5.87 -16.04 24.86
C ILE A 500 -4.86 -15.18 25.66
N ALA A 501 -3.68 -14.93 25.10
CA ALA A 501 -2.66 -14.08 25.71
C ALA A 501 -3.16 -12.65 26.00
N MET A 502 -4.09 -12.12 25.19
CA MET A 502 -4.76 -10.83 25.43
C MET A 502 -5.59 -10.82 26.73
N ARG A 503 -6.04 -11.98 27.21
CA ARG A 503 -7.03 -12.13 28.29
C ARG A 503 -8.32 -11.35 28.02
N PRO A 504 -8.96 -11.55 26.86
CA PRO A 504 -10.15 -10.81 26.47
C PRO A 504 -11.35 -11.17 27.37
N ARG A 505 -12.38 -10.32 27.35
CA ARG A 505 -13.68 -10.60 27.99
C ARG A 505 -14.69 -11.26 27.06
N CYS A 506 -14.50 -11.06 25.77
CA CYS A 506 -15.27 -11.70 24.71
C CYS A 506 -14.32 -12.27 23.65
N ILE A 507 -14.65 -13.43 23.10
CA ILE A 507 -13.96 -14.03 21.95
C ILE A 507 -14.98 -14.25 20.84
N VAL A 508 -14.65 -13.73 19.65
CA VAL A 508 -15.36 -13.93 18.41
C VAL A 508 -14.54 -14.86 17.53
N LEU A 509 -15.15 -15.97 17.12
CA LEU A 509 -14.49 -17.03 16.35
C LEU A 509 -15.25 -17.24 15.04
N ASP A 510 -14.64 -16.94 13.91
CA ASP A 510 -15.23 -17.16 12.59
C ASP A 510 -14.66 -18.44 11.97
N GLU A 511 -15.46 -19.51 11.98
CA GLU A 511 -15.13 -20.85 11.48
C GLU A 511 -13.74 -21.38 11.95
N PRO A 512 -13.45 -21.39 13.27
CA PRO A 512 -12.11 -21.66 13.78
C PRO A 512 -11.63 -23.10 13.51
N THR A 513 -12.46 -23.96 12.99
CA THR A 513 -12.19 -25.39 12.79
C THR A 513 -12.24 -25.82 11.33
N ALA A 514 -12.51 -24.91 10.38
CA ALA A 514 -12.72 -25.23 8.96
C ALA A 514 -11.52 -25.97 8.31
N MET A 515 -10.30 -25.67 8.76
CA MET A 515 -9.06 -26.26 8.22
C MET A 515 -8.48 -27.39 9.10
N LEU A 516 -9.27 -27.93 10.05
CA LEU A 516 -8.81 -28.91 11.01
C LEU A 516 -9.33 -30.31 10.69
N ASP A 517 -8.50 -31.32 10.99
CA ASP A 517 -8.92 -32.71 11.08
C ASP A 517 -9.88 -32.91 12.26
N PRO A 518 -10.60 -34.05 12.35
CA PRO A 518 -11.57 -34.29 13.43
C PRO A 518 -10.99 -34.16 14.83
N HIS A 519 -9.73 -34.58 15.04
CA HIS A 519 -9.06 -34.50 16.33
C HIS A 519 -8.72 -33.06 16.71
N GLY A 520 -8.09 -32.32 15.79
CA GLY A 520 -7.78 -30.90 16.00
C GLY A 520 -9.02 -30.04 16.22
N ARG A 521 -10.15 -30.38 15.56
CA ARG A 521 -11.45 -29.73 15.77
C ARG A 521 -11.95 -29.94 17.19
N GLU A 522 -11.91 -31.17 17.68
CA GLU A 522 -12.33 -31.52 19.04
C GLU A 522 -11.47 -30.80 20.08
N GLU A 523 -10.15 -30.75 19.89
CA GLU A 523 -9.25 -30.01 20.77
C GLU A 523 -9.57 -28.51 20.85
N VAL A 524 -9.84 -27.87 19.70
CA VAL A 524 -10.15 -26.43 19.65
C VAL A 524 -11.49 -26.15 20.34
N ILE A 525 -12.54 -26.91 20.02
CA ILE A 525 -13.87 -26.71 20.63
C ILE A 525 -13.83 -26.96 22.14
N SER A 526 -13.17 -28.03 22.58
CA SER A 526 -12.99 -28.32 24.01
C SER A 526 -12.21 -27.22 24.72
N THR A 527 -11.22 -26.60 24.03
CA THR A 527 -10.50 -25.44 24.56
C THR A 527 -11.41 -24.23 24.73
N ILE A 528 -12.25 -23.92 23.71
CA ILE A 528 -13.20 -22.81 23.75
C ILE A 528 -14.20 -23.00 24.92
N GLU A 529 -14.75 -24.20 25.07
CA GLU A 529 -15.65 -24.51 26.19
C GLU A 529 -14.97 -24.37 27.55
N ARG A 530 -13.73 -24.83 27.67
CA ARG A 530 -12.96 -24.67 28.92
C ARG A 530 -12.73 -23.21 29.25
N LEU A 531 -12.34 -22.37 28.28
CA LEU A 531 -12.15 -20.93 28.46
C LEU A 531 -13.44 -20.24 28.88
N ASN A 532 -14.56 -20.59 28.25
CA ASN A 532 -15.87 -20.07 28.62
C ASN A 532 -16.20 -20.44 30.08
N ARG A 533 -16.07 -21.72 30.44
CA ARG A 533 -16.45 -22.24 31.76
C ARG A 533 -15.53 -21.78 32.89
N GLU A 534 -14.20 -21.83 32.68
CA GLU A 534 -13.21 -21.53 33.71
C GLU A 534 -12.93 -20.05 33.89
N MET A 535 -12.97 -19.29 32.79
CA MET A 535 -12.64 -17.85 32.80
C MET A 535 -13.86 -16.95 32.67
N GLY A 536 -15.07 -17.48 32.46
CA GLY A 536 -16.29 -16.70 32.29
C GLY A 536 -16.29 -15.80 31.06
N ILE A 537 -15.54 -16.14 30.00
CA ILE A 537 -15.43 -15.37 28.78
C ILE A 537 -16.70 -15.58 27.92
N THR A 538 -17.27 -14.49 27.42
CA THR A 538 -18.37 -14.57 26.44
C THR A 538 -17.81 -15.07 25.09
N VAL A 539 -18.44 -16.09 24.50
CA VAL A 539 -18.01 -16.69 23.24
C VAL A 539 -19.07 -16.54 22.16
N VAL A 540 -18.68 -16.02 21.00
CA VAL A 540 -19.50 -15.97 19.79
C VAL A 540 -18.79 -16.80 18.72
N LEU A 541 -19.34 -17.96 18.41
CA LEU A 541 -18.79 -18.94 17.47
C LEU A 541 -19.62 -18.99 16.20
N ILE A 542 -19.05 -18.64 15.05
CA ILE A 542 -19.63 -18.95 13.74
C ILE A 542 -19.17 -20.35 13.34
N THR A 543 -20.12 -21.22 13.00
CA THR A 543 -19.80 -22.56 12.50
C THR A 543 -20.84 -23.07 11.50
N HIS A 544 -20.38 -23.88 10.56
CA HIS A 544 -21.21 -24.69 9.67
C HIS A 544 -21.34 -26.14 10.14
N HIS A 545 -20.65 -26.50 11.23
CA HIS A 545 -20.66 -27.84 11.78
C HIS A 545 -21.68 -27.99 12.91
N MET A 546 -22.71 -28.77 12.69
CA MET A 546 -23.77 -28.99 13.70
C MET A 546 -23.23 -29.65 14.97
N THR A 547 -22.18 -30.47 14.86
CA THR A 547 -21.48 -31.08 16.01
C THR A 547 -20.82 -30.07 16.94
N GLU A 548 -20.49 -28.90 16.44
CA GLU A 548 -19.97 -27.79 17.24
C GLU A 548 -21.09 -26.95 17.81
N ALA A 549 -22.13 -26.67 17.00
CA ALA A 549 -23.26 -25.86 17.42
C ALA A 549 -24.07 -26.52 18.56
N ILE A 550 -24.17 -27.85 18.61
CA ILE A 550 -24.83 -28.54 19.71
C ILE A 550 -24.13 -28.40 21.07
N ARG A 551 -22.84 -28.00 21.06
CA ARG A 551 -22.03 -27.80 22.27
C ARG A 551 -22.14 -26.38 22.83
N ALA A 552 -22.73 -25.44 22.08
CA ALA A 552 -23.02 -24.11 22.55
C ALA A 552 -24.22 -24.12 23.52
N GLN A 553 -24.27 -23.14 24.40
CA GLN A 553 -25.41 -22.95 25.30
C GLN A 553 -26.64 -22.43 24.57
N ARG A 554 -26.44 -21.72 23.46
CA ARG A 554 -27.47 -21.10 22.66
C ARG A 554 -27.07 -21.11 21.17
N VAL A 555 -28.02 -21.38 20.31
CA VAL A 555 -27.88 -21.42 18.87
C VAL A 555 -28.77 -20.35 18.27
N ILE A 556 -28.17 -19.50 17.42
CA ILE A 556 -28.86 -18.45 16.68
C ILE A 556 -28.74 -18.78 15.19
N VAL A 557 -29.88 -18.89 14.54
CA VAL A 557 -29.98 -19.17 13.10
C VAL A 557 -30.18 -17.87 12.37
N MET A 558 -29.25 -17.55 11.45
CA MET A 558 -29.33 -16.36 10.65
C MET A 558 -29.51 -16.69 9.17
N ASP A 559 -30.44 -15.99 8.51
CA ASP A 559 -30.57 -16.00 7.05
C ASP A 559 -30.98 -14.63 6.52
N ALA A 560 -30.48 -14.26 5.34
CA ALA A 560 -30.78 -12.99 4.67
C ALA A 560 -30.72 -11.76 5.58
N GLY A 561 -29.78 -11.77 6.55
CA GLY A 561 -29.53 -10.66 7.49
C GLY A 561 -30.54 -10.55 8.62
N ARG A 562 -31.29 -11.61 8.92
CA ARG A 562 -32.25 -11.67 10.03
C ARG A 562 -32.02 -12.89 10.90
N ILE A 563 -32.47 -12.82 12.15
CA ILE A 563 -32.53 -13.97 13.04
C ILE A 563 -33.84 -14.72 12.77
N LEU A 564 -33.73 -16.01 12.43
CA LEU A 564 -34.88 -16.87 12.16
C LEU A 564 -35.26 -17.74 13.35
N ALA A 565 -34.28 -18.23 14.10
CA ALA A 565 -34.51 -19.00 15.32
C ALA A 565 -33.41 -18.63 16.34
N ASP A 566 -33.78 -18.70 17.61
CA ASP A 566 -32.92 -18.33 18.73
C ASP A 566 -33.38 -19.15 19.95
N GLY A 567 -32.50 -19.97 20.49
CA GLY A 567 -32.81 -20.83 21.64
C GLY A 567 -31.68 -21.80 21.95
N THR A 568 -31.95 -22.70 22.89
CA THR A 568 -31.01 -23.79 23.18
C THR A 568 -30.91 -24.75 21.99
N PRO A 569 -29.84 -25.53 21.86
CA PRO A 569 -29.73 -26.53 20.81
C PRO A 569 -30.92 -27.50 20.77
N LYS A 570 -31.47 -27.86 21.93
CA LYS A 570 -32.67 -28.74 22.04
C LYS A 570 -33.98 -28.07 21.61
N GLU A 571 -34.05 -26.76 21.53
CA GLU A 571 -35.20 -25.99 21.01
C GLU A 571 -35.07 -25.69 19.52
N VAL A 572 -33.86 -25.46 19.03
CA VAL A 572 -33.61 -25.02 17.64
C VAL A 572 -33.52 -26.21 16.68
N PHE A 573 -32.76 -27.27 16.98
CA PHE A 573 -32.53 -28.37 16.04
C PHE A 573 -33.77 -29.25 15.77
N PRO A 574 -34.77 -29.39 16.67
CA PRO A 574 -36.04 -30.03 16.33
C PRO A 574 -36.83 -29.34 15.21
N GLN A 575 -36.57 -28.08 14.89
CA GLN A 575 -37.23 -27.31 13.83
C GLN A 575 -36.66 -27.68 12.45
N VAL A 576 -36.69 -28.98 12.11
CA VAL A 576 -36.03 -29.55 10.93
C VAL A 576 -36.46 -28.86 9.64
N GLU A 577 -37.78 -28.67 9.43
CA GLU A 577 -38.32 -28.05 8.22
C GLU A 577 -37.83 -26.58 8.04
N LEU A 578 -37.76 -25.81 9.13
CA LEU A 578 -37.24 -24.45 9.11
C LEU A 578 -35.76 -24.44 8.70
N LEU A 579 -34.96 -25.32 9.32
CA LEU A 579 -33.51 -25.37 9.06
C LEU A 579 -33.22 -25.85 7.62
N GLU A 580 -33.92 -26.88 7.14
CA GLU A 580 -33.78 -27.36 5.77
C GLU A 580 -34.25 -26.33 4.73
N SER A 581 -35.28 -25.53 5.04
CA SER A 581 -35.78 -24.48 4.15
C SER A 581 -34.72 -23.39 3.84
N VAL A 582 -33.78 -23.18 4.76
CA VAL A 582 -32.67 -22.24 4.61
C VAL A 582 -31.33 -22.93 4.26
N GLY A 583 -31.40 -24.20 3.85
CA GLY A 583 -30.23 -24.95 3.39
C GLY A 583 -29.29 -25.42 4.50
N LEU A 584 -29.73 -25.44 5.75
CA LEU A 584 -28.98 -26.00 6.87
C LEU A 584 -29.33 -27.48 7.08
N THR A 585 -28.34 -28.25 7.50
CA THR A 585 -28.53 -29.61 7.97
C THR A 585 -28.78 -29.60 9.48
N VAL A 586 -29.55 -30.61 9.95
CA VAL A 586 -29.70 -30.84 11.39
C VAL A 586 -28.68 -31.88 11.88
N PRO A 587 -28.43 -32.01 13.20
CA PRO A 587 -27.63 -33.09 13.75
C PRO A 587 -28.07 -34.45 13.24
N ALA A 588 -27.13 -35.38 13.01
CA ALA A 588 -27.40 -36.68 12.47
C ALA A 588 -28.44 -37.49 13.31
N THR A 589 -28.39 -37.33 14.63
CA THR A 589 -29.35 -37.91 15.58
C THR A 589 -30.77 -37.39 15.35
N THR A 590 -30.93 -36.08 15.29
CA THR A 590 -32.22 -35.42 15.00
C THR A 590 -32.77 -35.86 13.63
N LYS A 591 -31.88 -35.96 12.60
CA LYS A 591 -32.28 -36.40 11.25
C LYS A 591 -32.78 -37.81 11.22
N VAL A 592 -32.17 -38.73 11.96
CA VAL A 592 -32.62 -40.13 12.09
C VAL A 592 -33.98 -40.18 12.76
N LEU A 593 -34.17 -39.49 13.87
CA LEU A 593 -35.46 -39.47 14.58
C LEU A 593 -36.57 -38.84 13.73
N TYR A 594 -36.26 -37.74 13.03
CA TYR A 594 -37.20 -37.10 12.10
C TYR A 594 -37.61 -38.04 10.96
N ALA A 595 -36.66 -38.74 10.34
CA ALA A 595 -36.96 -39.73 9.29
C ALA A 595 -37.84 -40.88 9.79
N LEU A 596 -37.65 -41.34 11.04
CA LEU A 596 -38.49 -42.35 11.65
C LEU A 596 -39.92 -41.84 11.92
N ASN A 597 -40.06 -40.57 12.32
CA ASN A 597 -41.37 -39.95 12.49
C ASN A 597 -42.13 -39.84 11.17
N GLN A 598 -41.46 -39.65 10.04
CA GLN A 598 -42.09 -39.64 8.70
C GLN A 598 -42.67 -41.02 8.29
N VAL A 599 -42.20 -42.10 8.90
CA VAL A 599 -42.73 -43.47 8.66
C VAL A 599 -43.64 -43.99 9.77
N GLY A 600 -44.11 -43.06 10.64
CA GLY A 600 -45.19 -43.38 11.61
C GLY A 600 -44.72 -43.65 13.04
N PHE A 601 -43.47 -43.32 13.40
CA PHE A 601 -43.07 -43.26 14.81
C PHE A 601 -43.43 -41.87 15.38
N ASP A 602 -43.50 -41.78 16.69
CA ASP A 602 -43.67 -40.51 17.42
C ASP A 602 -42.52 -40.38 18.43
N LEU A 603 -41.38 -39.94 17.93
CA LEU A 603 -40.13 -39.84 18.70
C LEU A 603 -39.77 -38.37 18.97
N PRO A 604 -39.29 -38.05 20.16
CA PRO A 604 -38.79 -36.71 20.46
C PRO A 604 -37.56 -36.40 19.59
N LEU A 605 -37.50 -35.18 19.05
CA LEU A 605 -36.42 -34.73 18.13
C LEU A 605 -35.29 -34.00 18.85
N ASP A 606 -35.32 -33.90 20.16
CA ASP A 606 -34.39 -33.14 21.01
C ASP A 606 -33.18 -33.95 21.50
N ALA A 607 -33.06 -35.22 21.06
CA ALA A 607 -31.89 -36.04 21.34
C ALA A 607 -30.74 -35.67 20.41
N LEU A 608 -29.77 -34.95 20.94
CA LEU A 608 -28.65 -34.38 20.18
C LEU A 608 -27.39 -35.25 20.22
N SER A 609 -27.20 -36.08 21.26
CA SER A 609 -26.10 -37.04 21.33
C SER A 609 -26.49 -38.41 20.82
N THR A 610 -25.48 -39.23 20.45
CA THR A 610 -25.67 -40.59 20.00
C THR A 610 -26.29 -41.45 21.12
N GLU A 611 -25.89 -41.18 22.35
CA GLU A 611 -26.36 -41.85 23.56
C GLU A 611 -27.85 -41.54 23.83
N GLU A 612 -28.23 -40.25 23.77
CA GLU A 612 -29.63 -39.83 23.91
C GLU A 612 -30.51 -40.45 22.81
N CYS A 613 -30.03 -40.39 21.55
CA CYS A 613 -30.75 -40.98 20.42
C CYS A 613 -30.96 -42.52 20.60
N ALA A 614 -29.92 -43.23 21.03
CA ALA A 614 -30.00 -44.65 21.30
C ALA A 614 -31.02 -44.97 22.42
N GLN A 615 -31.04 -44.17 23.48
CA GLN A 615 -32.03 -44.34 24.56
C GLN A 615 -33.46 -44.12 24.07
N VAL A 616 -33.72 -43.09 23.27
CA VAL A 616 -35.02 -42.80 22.66
C VAL A 616 -35.48 -43.98 21.78
N LEU A 617 -34.58 -44.53 20.96
CA LEU A 617 -34.88 -45.66 20.08
C LEU A 617 -35.15 -46.94 20.87
N LEU A 618 -34.34 -47.24 21.89
CA LEU A 618 -34.55 -48.40 22.76
C LEU A 618 -35.89 -48.34 23.51
N ALA A 619 -36.24 -47.17 24.04
CA ALA A 619 -37.53 -46.96 24.69
C ALA A 619 -38.71 -47.16 23.74
N ALA A 620 -38.61 -46.70 22.50
CA ALA A 620 -39.67 -46.90 21.49
C ALA A 620 -39.82 -48.38 21.03
N ILE A 621 -38.71 -49.11 20.95
CA ILE A 621 -38.72 -50.53 20.62
C ILE A 621 -39.30 -51.37 21.79
N GLY A 622 -38.84 -51.03 23.04
CA GLY A 622 -39.37 -51.76 24.24
C GLY A 622 -40.81 -51.44 24.56
N ALA A 623 -41.39 -50.33 24.08
CA ALA A 623 -42.81 -50.04 24.22
C ALA A 623 -43.69 -50.74 23.16
N LYS A 624 -43.11 -51.29 22.10
CA LYS A 624 -43.81 -52.07 21.05
C LYS A 624 -43.65 -53.56 21.22
N THR A 625 -42.88 -54.08 22.18
CA THR A 625 -42.83 -55.47 22.61
C THR A 625 -43.67 -55.68 23.87
#